data_6c510a898bc9fa4488458f4f5161e54a
#
_entry.id   6c510a898bc9fa4488458f4f5161e54a
#
_cell.length_a   1.000
_cell.length_b   1.000
_cell.length_c   1.000
_cell.angle_alpha   90.00
_cell.angle_beta   90.00
_cell.angle_gamma   90.00
#
_symmetry.space_group_name_H-M   'P 1'
#
loop_
_entity.id
_entity.type
_entity.pdbx_description
1 polymer ?
#
loop_
_entity_poly.entity_id
_entity_poly.type
_entity_poly.pdbx_seq_one_letter_code
_entity_poly.pdbx_strand_id
1 'polypeptide(L)'
;INAITDEVDAMGVVGNGASINTLMEAGIETADILIAVTVSDEMNLLCCLIAQKTGHCHTIARVRNPIYSKEIGFIKERLGVTMIINPELAAAQEISKLLRFPSAIKIDTFARGKVELLKFKVMPEFELDGKSIQQITEHFRCDILFCAIEG
;
A
#
# COMPACT_ATOMS: atom_id res chain seq x y z
N ILE A 1 -5.22 -24.11 -7.50
CA ILE A 1 -5.04 -24.51 -6.10
C ILE A 1 -3.86 -25.48 -6.01
N ASN A 2 -3.84 -26.59 -6.75
CA ASN A 2 -2.76 -27.59 -6.68
C ASN A 2 -1.35 -26.99 -6.85
N ALA A 3 -1.15 -26.06 -7.77
CA ALA A 3 0.17 -25.41 -7.97
C ALA A 3 0.65 -24.61 -6.75
N ILE A 4 -0.26 -24.02 -5.98
CA ILE A 4 0.07 -23.25 -4.77
C ILE A 4 0.32 -24.19 -3.58
N THR A 5 -0.51 -25.24 -3.43
CA THR A 5 -0.36 -26.21 -2.34
C THR A 5 0.91 -27.04 -2.47
N ASP A 6 1.45 -27.18 -3.70
CA ASP A 6 2.71 -27.90 -3.96
C ASP A 6 3.95 -27.06 -3.62
N GLU A 7 3.83 -25.73 -3.62
CA GLU A 7 4.94 -24.79 -3.35
C GLU A 7 4.98 -24.28 -1.90
N VAL A 8 3.82 -24.22 -1.26
CA VAL A 8 3.68 -23.75 0.12
C VAL A 8 2.88 -24.74 0.94
N ASP A 9 3.25 -24.93 2.20
CA ASP A 9 2.51 -25.78 3.14
C ASP A 9 1.17 -25.12 3.51
N ALA A 10 0.20 -25.28 2.61
CA ALA A 10 -1.11 -24.65 2.72
C ALA A 10 -2.23 -25.61 2.32
N MET A 11 -3.34 -25.54 3.03
CA MET A 11 -4.57 -26.27 2.69
C MET A 11 -5.38 -25.48 1.66
N GLY A 12 -5.84 -26.14 0.61
CA GLY A 12 -6.67 -25.57 -0.44
C GLY A 12 -8.15 -25.97 -0.28
N VAL A 13 -9.05 -25.00 -0.15
CA VAL A 13 -10.52 -25.19 -0.17
C VAL A 13 -11.09 -24.58 -1.44
N VAL A 14 -11.86 -25.35 -2.21
CA VAL A 14 -12.50 -24.90 -3.45
C VAL A 14 -13.93 -24.49 -3.16
N GLY A 15 -14.24 -23.19 -3.38
CA GLY A 15 -15.61 -22.72 -3.14
C GLY A 15 -15.77 -21.21 -3.36
N ASN A 16 -16.96 -20.73 -3.06
CA ASN A 16 -17.24 -19.29 -3.07
C ASN A 16 -16.80 -18.68 -1.74
N GLY A 17 -15.81 -17.77 -1.78
CA GLY A 17 -15.27 -17.09 -0.59
C GLY A 17 -16.30 -16.24 0.19
N ALA A 18 -17.45 -15.91 -0.41
CA ALA A 18 -18.57 -15.27 0.29
C ALA A 18 -19.59 -16.28 0.84
N SER A 19 -19.31 -17.58 0.78
CA SER A 19 -20.14 -18.61 1.42
C SER A 19 -19.63 -18.90 2.82
N ILE A 20 -20.49 -18.80 3.81
CA ILE A 20 -20.15 -19.13 5.19
C ILE A 20 -19.66 -20.57 5.33
N ASN A 21 -20.26 -21.52 4.60
CA ASN A 21 -19.84 -22.92 4.64
C ASN A 21 -18.42 -23.10 4.12
N THR A 22 -18.04 -22.41 3.04
CA THR A 22 -16.70 -22.44 2.49
C THR A 22 -15.68 -21.81 3.46
N LEU A 23 -16.05 -20.72 4.11
CA LEU A 23 -15.20 -20.09 5.12
C LEU A 23 -15.03 -20.96 6.37
N MET A 24 -16.09 -21.65 6.79
CA MET A 24 -16.04 -22.59 7.92
C MET A 24 -15.12 -23.78 7.60
N GLU A 25 -15.27 -24.37 6.39
CA GLU A 25 -14.39 -25.44 5.91
C GLU A 25 -12.93 -24.99 5.85
N ALA A 26 -12.67 -23.72 5.50
CA ALA A 26 -11.34 -23.12 5.49
C ALA A 26 -10.81 -22.75 6.88
N GLY A 27 -11.57 -22.96 7.96
CA GLY A 27 -11.14 -22.72 9.33
C GLY A 27 -11.25 -21.27 9.80
N ILE A 28 -12.21 -20.50 9.28
CA ILE A 28 -12.37 -19.08 9.62
C ILE A 28 -12.56 -18.80 11.10
N GLU A 29 -13.11 -19.76 11.87
CA GLU A 29 -13.35 -19.60 13.30
C GLU A 29 -12.07 -19.45 14.14
N THR A 30 -10.98 -20.03 13.63
CA THR A 30 -9.66 -20.02 14.31
C THR A 30 -8.62 -19.18 13.57
N ALA A 31 -9.00 -18.57 12.45
CA ALA A 31 -8.09 -17.75 11.66
C ALA A 31 -7.80 -16.42 12.35
N ASP A 32 -6.53 -16.01 12.35
CA ASP A 32 -6.10 -14.68 12.84
C ASP A 32 -6.39 -13.59 11.80
N ILE A 33 -6.21 -13.92 10.51
CA ILE A 33 -6.31 -12.96 9.41
C ILE A 33 -7.03 -13.60 8.23
N LEU A 34 -7.97 -12.86 7.62
CA LEU A 34 -8.53 -13.16 6.30
C LEU A 34 -8.10 -12.09 5.30
N ILE A 35 -7.57 -12.52 4.15
CA ILE A 35 -7.19 -11.64 3.05
C ILE A 35 -8.06 -11.96 1.83
N ALA A 36 -8.93 -11.03 1.45
CA ALA A 36 -9.83 -11.16 0.30
C ALA A 36 -9.24 -10.43 -0.93
N VAL A 37 -8.82 -11.20 -1.93
CA VAL A 37 -8.13 -10.71 -3.14
C VAL A 37 -8.72 -11.30 -4.43
N THR A 38 -10.03 -11.50 -4.45
CA THR A 38 -10.74 -11.99 -5.65
C THR A 38 -10.77 -10.93 -6.76
N VAL A 39 -11.40 -11.24 -7.88
CA VAL A 39 -11.52 -10.32 -9.02
C VAL A 39 -12.52 -9.18 -8.79
N SER A 40 -13.46 -9.31 -7.83
CA SER A 40 -14.50 -8.32 -7.53
C SER A 40 -14.26 -7.65 -6.17
N ASP A 41 -14.28 -6.32 -6.17
CA ASP A 41 -14.17 -5.51 -4.95
C ASP A 41 -15.33 -5.77 -3.99
N GLU A 42 -16.56 -5.91 -4.52
CA GLU A 42 -17.76 -6.21 -3.75
C GLU A 42 -17.66 -7.58 -3.09
N MET A 43 -17.15 -8.58 -3.84
CA MET A 43 -16.92 -9.91 -3.31
C MET A 43 -15.89 -9.87 -2.17
N ASN A 44 -14.81 -9.12 -2.34
CA ASN A 44 -13.77 -8.97 -1.31
C ASN A 44 -14.34 -8.34 -0.03
N LEU A 45 -15.15 -7.30 -0.18
CA LEU A 45 -15.82 -6.65 0.97
C LEU A 45 -16.82 -7.59 1.65
N LEU A 46 -17.58 -8.36 0.87
CA LEU A 46 -18.55 -9.33 1.38
C LEU A 46 -17.84 -10.48 2.13
N CYS A 47 -16.76 -11.02 1.58
CA CYS A 47 -15.94 -12.03 2.27
C CYS A 47 -15.46 -11.52 3.62
N CYS A 48 -14.93 -10.31 3.67
CA CYS A 48 -14.45 -9.68 4.90
C CYS A 48 -15.57 -9.47 5.92
N LEU A 49 -16.75 -9.03 5.47
CA LEU A 49 -17.90 -8.83 6.35
C LEU A 49 -18.37 -10.15 6.99
N ILE A 50 -18.49 -11.23 6.20
CA ILE A 50 -18.89 -12.54 6.70
C ILE A 50 -17.84 -13.07 7.67
N ALA A 51 -16.56 -13.02 7.29
CA ALA A 51 -15.48 -13.50 8.13
C ALA A 51 -15.43 -12.81 9.49
N GLN A 52 -15.59 -11.49 9.51
CA GLN A 52 -15.60 -10.72 10.75
C GLN A 52 -16.79 -11.10 11.66
N LYS A 53 -17.94 -11.41 11.07
CA LYS A 53 -19.14 -11.82 11.84
C LYS A 53 -19.06 -13.25 12.33
N THR A 54 -18.26 -14.09 11.70
CA THR A 54 -18.14 -15.52 12.01
C THR A 54 -16.93 -15.82 12.90
N GLY A 55 -15.76 -15.25 12.59
CA GLY A 55 -14.49 -15.69 13.16
C GLY A 55 -13.72 -14.66 13.98
N HIS A 56 -14.15 -13.44 14.20
CA HIS A 56 -13.42 -12.39 14.92
C HIS A 56 -12.00 -12.09 14.39
N CYS A 57 -11.65 -12.53 13.20
CA CYS A 57 -10.35 -12.33 12.59
C CYS A 57 -10.15 -10.90 12.06
N HIS A 58 -8.90 -10.49 11.91
CA HIS A 58 -8.56 -9.28 11.16
C HIS A 58 -8.83 -9.50 9.68
N THR A 59 -9.45 -8.52 9.02
CA THR A 59 -9.85 -8.65 7.62
C THR A 59 -9.15 -7.62 6.74
N ILE A 60 -8.61 -8.08 5.61
CA ILE A 60 -7.94 -7.25 4.62
C ILE A 60 -8.65 -7.43 3.28
N ALA A 61 -9.20 -6.36 2.70
CA ALA A 61 -9.87 -6.38 1.42
C ALA A 61 -9.06 -5.65 0.34
N ARG A 62 -8.89 -6.27 -0.82
CA ARG A 62 -8.42 -5.57 -2.02
C ARG A 62 -9.59 -4.84 -2.67
N VAL A 63 -9.50 -3.50 -2.77
CA VAL A 63 -10.53 -2.64 -3.37
C VAL A 63 -9.85 -1.66 -4.31
N ARG A 64 -10.16 -1.76 -5.61
CA ARG A 64 -9.51 -1.00 -6.68
C ARG A 64 -10.35 0.17 -7.17
N ASN A 65 -11.68 0.02 -7.12
CA ASN A 65 -12.60 1.01 -7.69
C ASN A 65 -12.47 2.36 -6.96
N PRO A 66 -12.20 3.46 -7.69
CA PRO A 66 -12.05 4.80 -7.12
C PRO A 66 -13.30 5.32 -6.38
N ILE A 67 -14.48 4.77 -6.68
CA ILE A 67 -15.73 5.14 -5.99
C ILE A 67 -15.60 4.77 -4.51
N TYR A 68 -15.14 3.56 -4.20
CA TYR A 68 -14.96 3.11 -2.83
C TYR A 68 -13.82 3.81 -2.10
N SER A 69 -12.81 4.29 -2.84
CA SER A 69 -11.65 4.97 -2.22
C SER A 69 -12.03 6.26 -1.49
N LYS A 70 -13.09 6.94 -1.92
CA LYS A 70 -13.63 8.13 -1.24
C LYS A 70 -14.42 7.79 0.02
N GLU A 71 -14.93 6.57 0.11
CA GLU A 71 -15.80 6.09 1.17
C GLU A 71 -15.11 5.08 2.10
N ILE A 72 -13.78 4.93 1.97
CA ILE A 72 -13.01 3.92 2.74
C ILE A 72 -13.25 4.04 4.25
N GLY A 73 -13.33 5.25 4.79
CA GLY A 73 -13.58 5.46 6.22
C GLY A 73 -14.93 4.87 6.65
N PHE A 74 -15.98 5.18 5.90
CA PHE A 74 -17.33 4.64 6.14
C PHE A 74 -17.37 3.12 5.98
N ILE A 75 -16.77 2.58 4.91
CA ILE A 75 -16.74 1.14 4.64
C ILE A 75 -16.03 0.40 5.77
N LYS A 76 -14.86 0.87 6.21
CA LYS A 76 -14.12 0.28 7.34
C LYS A 76 -14.96 0.26 8.62
N GLU A 77 -15.54 1.39 8.97
CA GLU A 77 -16.30 1.53 10.21
C GLU A 77 -17.57 0.69 10.20
N ARG A 78 -18.32 0.70 9.10
CA ARG A 78 -19.63 0.04 9.02
C ARG A 78 -19.56 -1.45 8.69
N LEU A 79 -18.63 -1.85 7.84
CA LEU A 79 -18.42 -3.26 7.51
C LEU A 79 -17.39 -3.94 8.42
N GLY A 80 -16.69 -3.18 9.28
CA GLY A 80 -15.69 -3.72 10.18
C GLY A 80 -14.44 -4.26 9.50
N VAL A 81 -14.14 -3.82 8.28
CA VAL A 81 -12.94 -4.24 7.55
C VAL A 81 -11.71 -3.59 8.19
N THR A 82 -10.77 -4.39 8.65
CA THR A 82 -9.57 -3.90 9.34
C THR A 82 -8.70 -3.07 8.43
N MET A 83 -8.46 -3.56 7.19
CA MET A 83 -7.61 -2.88 6.21
C MET A 83 -8.19 -3.00 4.80
N ILE A 84 -8.11 -1.91 4.04
CA ILE A 84 -8.39 -1.89 2.60
C ILE A 84 -7.09 -1.55 1.88
N ILE A 85 -6.75 -2.34 0.86
CA ILE A 85 -5.55 -2.16 0.03
C ILE A 85 -5.95 -1.95 -1.44
N ASN A 86 -5.20 -1.10 -2.12
CA ASN A 86 -5.27 -0.92 -3.57
C ASN A 86 -3.84 -0.99 -4.13
N PRO A 87 -3.35 -2.18 -4.49
CA PRO A 87 -1.98 -2.37 -4.97
C PRO A 87 -1.70 -1.59 -6.26
N GLU A 88 -2.67 -1.48 -7.15
CA GLU A 88 -2.55 -0.76 -8.41
C GLU A 88 -2.34 0.74 -8.17
N LEU A 89 -3.09 1.33 -7.27
CA LEU A 89 -2.91 2.74 -6.88
C LEU A 89 -1.57 2.96 -6.18
N ALA A 90 -1.17 2.06 -5.29
CA ALA A 90 0.12 2.13 -4.62
C ALA A 90 1.29 2.08 -5.61
N ALA A 91 1.24 1.15 -6.57
CA ALA A 91 2.24 1.05 -7.63
C ALA A 91 2.27 2.31 -8.51
N ALA A 92 1.10 2.83 -8.91
CA ALA A 92 0.99 4.06 -9.69
C ALA A 92 1.58 5.27 -8.94
N GLN A 93 1.36 5.37 -7.63
CA GLN A 93 1.93 6.42 -6.80
C GLN A 93 3.47 6.33 -6.74
N GLU A 94 4.03 5.12 -6.58
CA GLU A 94 5.49 4.94 -6.61
C GLU A 94 6.09 5.29 -7.98
N ILE A 95 5.48 4.84 -9.06
CA ILE A 95 5.89 5.22 -10.43
C ILE A 95 5.84 6.74 -10.62
N SER A 96 4.76 7.39 -10.17
CA SER A 96 4.61 8.85 -10.24
C SER A 96 5.73 9.59 -9.52
N LYS A 97 6.17 9.10 -8.34
CA LYS A 97 7.32 9.68 -7.61
C LYS A 97 8.60 9.57 -8.44
N LEU A 98 8.88 8.39 -9.00
CA LEU A 98 10.08 8.17 -9.83
C LEU A 98 10.08 9.06 -11.07
N LEU A 99 8.93 9.24 -11.72
CA LEU A 99 8.81 10.12 -12.90
C LEU A 99 8.98 11.60 -12.53
N ARG A 100 8.53 12.02 -11.35
CA ARG A 100 8.66 13.41 -10.89
C ARG A 100 10.10 13.77 -10.50
N PHE A 101 10.85 12.80 -9.97
CA PHE A 101 12.21 12.98 -9.52
C PHE A 101 13.17 11.92 -10.11
N PRO A 102 13.43 11.94 -11.42
CA PRO A 102 14.19 10.88 -12.11
C PRO A 102 15.62 10.69 -11.57
N SER A 103 16.21 11.76 -11.04
CA SER A 103 17.58 11.73 -10.49
C SER A 103 17.63 11.35 -9.00
N ALA A 104 16.48 11.14 -8.36
CA ALA A 104 16.47 10.76 -6.95
C ALA A 104 16.86 9.28 -6.80
N ILE A 105 17.77 9.00 -5.87
CA ILE A 105 18.15 7.65 -5.47
C ILE A 105 17.08 7.05 -4.56
N LYS A 106 16.49 7.89 -3.71
CA LYS A 106 15.46 7.50 -2.75
C LYS A 106 14.49 8.65 -2.53
N ILE A 107 13.22 8.31 -2.39
CA ILE A 107 12.14 9.26 -2.08
C ILE A 107 11.34 8.69 -0.92
N ASP A 108 11.40 9.35 0.23
CA ASP A 108 10.56 9.03 1.37
C ASP A 108 9.49 10.12 1.54
N THR A 109 8.27 9.72 1.87
CA THR A 109 7.16 10.66 2.07
C THR A 109 6.66 10.59 3.50
N PHE A 110 6.44 11.77 4.11
CA PHE A 110 5.96 11.93 5.47
C PHE A 110 4.68 12.76 5.52
N ALA A 111 4.04 12.81 6.68
CA ALA A 111 2.86 13.62 6.94
C ALA A 111 1.74 13.41 5.88
N ARG A 112 1.48 12.16 5.51
CA ARG A 112 0.48 11.78 4.50
C ARG A 112 0.75 12.40 3.12
N GLY A 113 2.02 12.41 2.71
CA GLY A 113 2.43 12.93 1.39
C GLY A 113 2.62 14.44 1.31
N LYS A 114 2.58 15.16 2.44
CA LYS A 114 2.78 16.62 2.47
C LYS A 114 4.26 17.03 2.54
N VAL A 115 5.12 16.12 2.97
CA VAL A 115 6.57 16.34 3.09
C VAL A 115 7.29 15.23 2.35
N GLU A 116 8.24 15.57 1.51
CA GLU A 116 9.06 14.64 0.76
C GLU A 116 10.53 14.82 1.14
N LEU A 117 11.20 13.71 1.44
CA LEU A 117 12.64 13.63 1.62
C LEU A 117 13.26 12.98 0.40
N LEU A 118 14.08 13.71 -0.31
CA LEU A 118 14.75 13.26 -1.51
C LEU A 118 16.23 13.00 -1.21
N LYS A 119 16.72 11.82 -1.59
CA LYS A 119 18.15 11.52 -1.63
C LYS A 119 18.59 11.48 -3.09
N PHE A 120 19.59 12.25 -3.44
CA PHE A 120 20.17 12.23 -4.78
C PHE A 120 21.69 12.35 -4.70
N LYS A 121 22.36 11.86 -5.74
CA LYS A 121 23.80 11.99 -5.87
C LYS A 121 24.13 13.36 -6.48
N VAL A 122 24.99 14.10 -5.83
CA VAL A 122 25.52 15.34 -6.41
C VAL A 122 26.48 14.96 -7.54
N MET A 123 26.17 15.39 -8.74
CA MET A 123 26.98 15.16 -9.92
C MET A 123 27.80 16.39 -10.23
N PRO A 124 29.00 16.24 -10.83
CA PRO A 124 29.88 17.40 -11.15
C PRO A 124 29.18 18.47 -11.98
N GLU A 125 28.24 18.06 -12.86
CA GLU A 125 27.46 18.96 -13.72
C GLU A 125 26.57 19.94 -12.96
N PHE A 126 26.26 19.66 -11.68
CA PHE A 126 25.46 20.58 -10.85
C PHE A 126 26.26 21.79 -10.34
N GLU A 127 27.57 21.79 -10.51
CA GLU A 127 28.45 22.88 -10.08
C GLU A 127 28.24 23.30 -8.60
N LEU A 128 27.95 22.32 -7.73
CA LEU A 128 27.68 22.55 -6.31
C LEU A 128 28.94 22.45 -5.45
N ASP A 129 30.00 21.91 -6.01
CA ASP A 129 31.28 21.74 -5.30
C ASP A 129 31.86 23.07 -4.82
N GLY A 130 32.29 23.10 -3.58
CA GLY A 130 32.82 24.30 -2.94
C GLY A 130 31.80 25.39 -2.58
N LYS A 131 30.50 25.19 -2.87
CA LYS A 131 29.44 26.15 -2.49
C LYS A 131 28.88 25.83 -1.10
N SER A 132 28.57 26.88 -0.33
CA SER A 132 27.82 26.70 0.91
C SER A 132 26.36 26.40 0.65
N ILE A 133 25.68 25.78 1.61
CA ILE A 133 24.21 25.49 1.55
C ILE A 133 23.43 26.78 1.26
N GLN A 134 23.79 27.89 1.86
CA GLN A 134 23.12 29.16 1.63
C GLN A 134 23.27 29.61 0.16
N GLN A 135 24.44 29.52 -0.42
CA GLN A 135 24.68 29.86 -1.84
C GLN A 135 23.89 28.95 -2.78
N ILE A 136 23.74 27.65 -2.43
CA ILE A 136 22.95 26.70 -3.21
C ILE A 136 21.46 27.09 -3.15
N THR A 137 20.94 27.38 -1.98
CA THR A 137 19.52 27.76 -1.80
C THR A 137 19.21 29.07 -2.55
N GLU A 138 20.05 30.06 -2.48
CA GLU A 138 19.90 31.33 -3.20
C GLU A 138 19.95 31.13 -4.72
N HIS A 139 20.84 30.25 -5.20
CA HIS A 139 21.02 29.99 -6.63
C HIS A 139 19.77 29.31 -7.24
N PHE A 140 19.23 28.30 -6.58
CA PHE A 140 18.05 27.55 -7.09
C PHE A 140 16.71 28.19 -6.75
N ARG A 141 16.68 29.22 -5.88
CA ARG A 141 15.47 29.93 -5.46
C ARG A 141 14.33 28.99 -5.03
N CYS A 142 14.66 27.95 -4.29
CA CYS A 142 13.69 26.95 -3.84
C CYS A 142 13.73 26.81 -2.32
N ASP A 143 12.54 26.61 -1.74
CA ASP A 143 12.40 26.36 -0.31
C ASP A 143 12.71 24.88 -0.02
N ILE A 144 13.99 24.58 0.21
CA ILE A 144 14.46 23.23 0.55
C ILE A 144 15.23 23.27 1.87
N LEU A 145 15.09 22.18 2.62
CA LEU A 145 15.86 21.94 3.83
C LEU A 145 16.89 20.85 3.57
N PHE A 146 18.15 21.17 3.71
CA PHE A 146 19.21 20.17 3.67
C PHE A 146 19.28 19.45 5.01
N CYS A 147 18.97 18.16 5.02
CA CYS A 147 18.91 17.35 6.23
C CYS A 147 20.23 16.66 6.55
N ALA A 148 20.95 16.16 5.52
CA ALA A 148 22.21 15.46 5.66
C ALA A 148 23.03 15.46 4.36
N ILE A 149 24.33 15.27 4.48
CA ILE A 149 25.26 15.03 3.37
C ILE A 149 26.04 13.77 3.75
N GLU A 150 26.07 12.80 2.82
CA GLU A 150 26.91 11.60 2.93
C GLU A 150 28.08 11.75 1.97
N GLY A 151 29.30 11.50 2.46
CA GLY A 151 30.54 11.50 1.68
C GLY A 151 30.95 10.10 1.22
#